data_c23b1a6bfed05fe817366b3a22ede8aa
#
_entry.id   c23b1a6bfed05fe817366b3a22ede8aa
#
_cell.length_a   1.000
_cell.length_b   1.000
_cell.length_c   1.000
_cell.angle_alpha   90.00
_cell.angle_beta   90.00
_cell.angle_gamma   90.00
#
_symmetry.space_group_name_H-M   'P 1'
#
loop_
_entity.id
_entity.type
_entity.pdbx_description
1 polymer ?
#
loop_
_entity_poly.entity_id
_entity_poly.type
_entity_poly.pdbx_seq_one_letter_code
_entity_poly.pdbx_strand_id
1 'polypeptide(L)'
;MSHHLTQKVLFCVVDAISLLDNNKHKDKEFLTAMANGGKILIDCLLALGAKRGFGIPGESYLAILDALFDKKEDFEFILCRNEGGASFMASAYGKLMHEPGLCFVTRGPGAMNAAIGVHTAKQDSSPMILFVGQIGTQMKGREAFQEINYESAFNDVAKWTVEINDVDRIPEIIARAWFTAISGRPGPVVVALPENILTKNSRASPLTSAIVVEKTVPSSTSIDKVDRLLTESDFPLIIIGGTNWDRSGQNALKEFAESSKIPVITAFRYQDQFDNFSSAFCGEAGVGMPSHVRNLIKKSDLILAINIRFGEMTTDAYSLLDVPVPHQKLIHVHTSERELGKIYQPDIAIQANPNEFSICLSRVLGSWGIWFSNARENYLASLVAPEQPSDVDMGIVMKYLQKVLPSDVIITNGAGNFAVWPNKFFQFGAGSRLLAPQSGAMGYGVPAAIAAKATFPDRTVVCFAGDGDFQMTCQELATAAQAQIFPIILIVNNATYGTIRVHQEKNYPGRVSCTDIVNPDFIGLAQSFGFLGISVKTTDGFFAAFSQALNSKNGAVLDLNVSSESLVPSQSLSEIRQKALNNQKD
;
A
#
# COMPACT_ATOMS: atom_id res chain seq x y z
N MET A 1 -30.09 -31.18 -67.23
CA MET A 1 -28.91 -30.84 -66.37
C MET A 1 -28.67 -29.31 -66.22
N SER A 2 -29.50 -28.43 -66.77
CA SER A 2 -29.24 -26.96 -66.71
C SER A 2 -30.08 -26.17 -65.66
N HIS A 3 -31.15 -26.76 -65.13
CA HIS A 3 -32.03 -26.07 -64.14
C HIS A 3 -31.52 -26.14 -62.70
N HIS A 4 -30.65 -27.09 -62.32
CA HIS A 4 -30.13 -27.22 -60.95
C HIS A 4 -28.93 -26.35 -60.65
N LEU A 5 -28.18 -25.88 -61.65
CA LEU A 5 -27.04 -24.97 -61.43
C LEU A 5 -27.49 -23.51 -61.21
N THR A 6 -28.57 -23.09 -61.83
CA THR A 6 -29.09 -21.70 -61.74
C THR A 6 -29.68 -21.43 -60.35
N GLN A 7 -30.34 -22.43 -59.71
CA GLN A 7 -30.86 -22.27 -58.35
C GLN A 7 -29.78 -22.22 -57.24
N LYS A 8 -28.67 -22.98 -57.39
CA LYS A 8 -27.57 -22.92 -56.41
C LYS A 8 -26.76 -21.60 -56.49
N VAL A 9 -26.63 -21.02 -57.67
CA VAL A 9 -25.93 -19.71 -57.84
C VAL A 9 -26.80 -18.59 -57.25
N LEU A 10 -28.13 -18.65 -57.40
CA LEU A 10 -29.04 -17.66 -56.87
C LEU A 10 -29.07 -17.69 -55.33
N PHE A 11 -28.99 -18.88 -54.69
CA PHE A 11 -28.92 -19.01 -53.22
C PHE A 11 -27.61 -18.47 -52.66
N CYS A 12 -26.48 -18.76 -53.30
CA CYS A 12 -25.18 -18.20 -52.84
C CYS A 12 -25.07 -16.67 -53.00
N VAL A 13 -25.75 -16.08 -53.96
CA VAL A 13 -25.76 -14.60 -54.17
C VAL A 13 -26.70 -13.94 -53.12
N VAL A 14 -27.81 -14.54 -52.80
CA VAL A 14 -28.74 -14.03 -51.77
C VAL A 14 -28.11 -14.13 -50.38
N ASP A 15 -27.40 -15.23 -50.06
CA ASP A 15 -26.66 -15.35 -48.77
C ASP A 15 -25.47 -14.38 -48.71
N ALA A 16 -24.76 -14.14 -49.82
CA ALA A 16 -23.69 -13.16 -49.87
C ALA A 16 -24.19 -11.72 -49.72
N ILE A 17 -25.35 -11.38 -50.27
CA ILE A 17 -25.97 -10.07 -50.11
C ILE A 17 -26.51 -9.89 -48.68
N SER A 18 -27.10 -10.93 -48.07
CA SER A 18 -27.54 -10.94 -46.67
C SER A 18 -26.37 -10.81 -45.70
N LEU A 19 -25.22 -11.43 -45.97
CA LEU A 19 -23.98 -11.28 -45.21
C LEU A 19 -23.35 -9.88 -45.38
N LEU A 20 -23.45 -9.27 -46.56
CA LEU A 20 -22.98 -7.90 -46.81
C LEU A 20 -23.89 -6.84 -46.17
N ASP A 21 -25.22 -7.06 -46.12
CA ASP A 21 -26.14 -6.18 -45.42
C ASP A 21 -26.05 -6.35 -43.91
N ASN A 22 -25.86 -7.55 -43.36
CA ASN A 22 -25.58 -7.76 -41.96
C ASN A 22 -24.22 -7.18 -41.49
N ASN A 23 -23.20 -7.19 -42.34
CA ASN A 23 -21.96 -6.47 -42.09
C ASN A 23 -22.13 -4.96 -42.19
N LYS A 24 -22.91 -4.44 -43.13
CA LYS A 24 -23.24 -3.00 -43.20
C LYS A 24 -24.12 -2.52 -42.02
N HIS A 25 -24.95 -3.37 -41.43
CA HIS A 25 -25.65 -3.05 -40.18
C HIS A 25 -24.75 -3.12 -38.96
N LYS A 26 -23.78 -4.07 -38.89
CA LYS A 26 -22.73 -4.08 -37.87
C LYS A 26 -21.77 -2.89 -38.01
N ASP A 27 -21.40 -2.51 -39.21
CA ASP A 27 -20.58 -1.32 -39.45
C ASP A 27 -21.31 0.00 -39.23
N LYS A 28 -22.66 0.02 -39.22
CA LYS A 28 -23.46 1.19 -38.85
C LYS A 28 -23.65 1.37 -37.35
N GLU A 29 -23.57 0.32 -36.55
CA GLU A 29 -23.58 0.42 -35.09
C GLU A 29 -22.23 0.87 -34.51
N PHE A 30 -21.14 0.82 -35.27
CA PHE A 30 -19.82 1.36 -34.90
C PHE A 30 -19.60 2.85 -35.31
N LEU A 31 -20.62 3.58 -35.71
CA LEU A 31 -20.57 5.03 -35.68
C LEU A 31 -20.71 5.47 -34.21
N THR A 32 -19.56 5.45 -33.50
CA THR A 32 -19.46 5.89 -32.10
C THR A 32 -20.19 7.22 -31.95
N ALA A 33 -21.22 7.22 -31.11
CA ALA A 33 -21.93 8.44 -30.77
C ALA A 33 -20.90 9.42 -30.20
N MET A 34 -21.00 10.70 -30.58
CA MET A 34 -20.13 11.74 -30.02
C MET A 34 -20.32 11.77 -28.50
N ALA A 35 -19.23 11.66 -27.75
CA ALA A 35 -19.20 11.75 -26.30
C ALA A 35 -18.21 12.83 -25.85
N ASN A 36 -18.47 13.46 -24.71
CA ASN A 36 -17.51 14.40 -24.15
C ASN A 36 -16.31 13.67 -23.50
N GLY A 37 -15.23 14.42 -23.27
CA GLY A 37 -13.99 13.83 -22.71
C GLY A 37 -14.19 13.19 -21.35
N GLY A 38 -15.07 13.71 -20.49
CA GLY A 38 -15.40 13.12 -19.18
C GLY A 38 -15.99 11.73 -19.31
N LYS A 39 -16.96 11.55 -20.21
CA LYS A 39 -17.58 10.26 -20.50
C LYS A 39 -16.59 9.27 -21.11
N ILE A 40 -15.78 9.70 -22.08
CA ILE A 40 -14.73 8.85 -22.69
C ILE A 40 -13.75 8.35 -21.60
N LEU A 41 -13.34 9.23 -20.68
CA LEU A 41 -12.42 8.88 -19.59
C LEU A 41 -13.02 7.81 -18.67
N ILE A 42 -14.26 8.00 -18.20
CA ILE A 42 -14.93 7.03 -17.32
C ILE A 42 -15.17 5.70 -18.03
N ASP A 43 -15.62 5.71 -19.28
CA ASP A 43 -15.79 4.49 -20.08
C ASP A 43 -14.45 3.74 -20.24
N CYS A 44 -13.30 4.44 -20.41
CA CYS A 44 -11.97 3.85 -20.42
C CYS A 44 -11.60 3.22 -19.08
N LEU A 45 -11.85 3.89 -17.95
CA LEU A 45 -11.55 3.37 -16.62
C LEU A 45 -12.36 2.09 -16.32
N LEU A 46 -13.65 2.08 -16.67
CA LEU A 46 -14.49 0.90 -16.53
C LEU A 46 -14.00 -0.28 -17.39
N ALA A 47 -13.60 -0.02 -18.63
CA ALA A 47 -13.03 -1.04 -19.51
C ALA A 47 -11.71 -1.63 -18.97
N LEU A 48 -10.93 -0.83 -18.22
CA LEU A 48 -9.72 -1.28 -17.52
C LEU A 48 -9.99 -2.06 -16.22
N GLY A 49 -11.27 -2.15 -15.80
CA GLY A 49 -11.68 -2.89 -14.62
C GLY A 49 -11.86 -2.04 -13.36
N ALA A 50 -11.75 -0.70 -13.46
CA ALA A 50 -11.96 0.19 -12.33
C ALA A 50 -13.40 0.07 -11.79
N LYS A 51 -13.53 -0.06 -10.47
CA LYS A 51 -14.82 -0.19 -9.77
C LYS A 51 -15.06 0.93 -8.77
N ARG A 52 -14.00 1.63 -8.36
CA ARG A 52 -14.06 2.59 -7.25
C ARG A 52 -13.06 3.72 -7.44
N GLY A 53 -13.45 4.90 -6.96
CA GLY A 53 -12.58 6.05 -6.83
C GLY A 53 -12.85 6.82 -5.55
N PHE A 54 -11.86 7.57 -5.09
CA PHE A 54 -11.91 8.39 -3.89
C PHE A 54 -11.69 9.85 -4.28
N GLY A 55 -12.39 10.78 -3.67
CA GLY A 55 -12.15 12.16 -4.03
C GLY A 55 -13.07 13.18 -3.38
N ILE A 56 -12.81 14.43 -3.72
CA ILE A 56 -13.66 15.58 -3.36
C ILE A 56 -14.09 16.25 -4.64
N PRO A 57 -15.42 16.44 -4.87
CA PRO A 57 -15.92 17.03 -6.10
C PRO A 57 -15.37 18.45 -6.30
N GLY A 58 -15.08 18.78 -7.56
CA GLY A 58 -14.58 20.09 -7.95
C GLY A 58 -15.14 20.54 -9.27
N GLU A 59 -15.32 21.86 -9.44
CA GLU A 59 -15.85 22.45 -10.68
C GLU A 59 -15.01 22.15 -11.91
N SER A 60 -13.69 21.98 -11.74
CA SER A 60 -12.73 21.75 -12.82
C SER A 60 -12.86 20.38 -13.49
N TYR A 61 -13.68 19.47 -12.96
CA TYR A 61 -13.94 18.17 -13.58
C TYR A 61 -15.42 17.74 -13.54
N LEU A 62 -16.34 18.71 -13.64
CA LEU A 62 -17.79 18.46 -13.66
C LEU A 62 -18.20 17.43 -14.71
N ALA A 63 -17.58 17.42 -15.90
CA ALA A 63 -17.88 16.43 -16.94
C ALA A 63 -17.58 14.99 -16.53
N ILE A 64 -16.62 14.76 -15.61
CA ILE A 64 -16.39 13.44 -15.01
C ILE A 64 -17.50 13.11 -14.02
N LEU A 65 -17.90 14.05 -13.16
CA LEU A 65 -18.98 13.84 -12.19
C LEU A 65 -20.31 13.54 -12.89
N ASP A 66 -20.58 14.22 -14.01
CA ASP A 66 -21.74 13.94 -14.86
C ASP A 66 -21.70 12.55 -15.47
N ALA A 67 -20.53 12.12 -16.00
CA ALA A 67 -20.35 10.78 -16.52
C ALA A 67 -20.50 9.69 -15.43
N LEU A 68 -20.06 9.96 -14.20
CA LEU A 68 -20.23 9.05 -13.06
C LEU A 68 -21.69 8.91 -12.63
N PHE A 69 -22.52 9.93 -12.83
CA PHE A 69 -23.95 9.83 -12.58
C PHE A 69 -24.61 8.75 -13.44
N ASP A 70 -24.22 8.64 -14.71
CA ASP A 70 -24.72 7.61 -15.63
C ASP A 70 -24.18 6.20 -15.28
N LYS A 71 -23.06 6.12 -14.54
CA LYS A 71 -22.33 4.88 -14.24
C LYS A 71 -22.34 4.49 -12.75
N LYS A 72 -23.23 5.05 -11.97
CA LYS A 72 -23.30 4.84 -10.50
C LYS A 72 -23.47 3.38 -10.06
N GLU A 73 -24.03 2.54 -10.92
CA GLU A 73 -24.17 1.08 -10.64
C GLU A 73 -22.88 0.30 -10.95
N ASP A 74 -22.02 0.84 -11.83
CA ASP A 74 -20.77 0.19 -12.27
C ASP A 74 -19.54 0.72 -11.54
N PHE A 75 -19.59 1.97 -11.05
CA PHE A 75 -18.49 2.67 -10.42
C PHE A 75 -18.93 3.37 -9.13
N GLU A 76 -18.30 3.03 -8.01
CA GLU A 76 -18.52 3.65 -6.72
C GLU A 76 -17.57 4.84 -6.52
N PHE A 77 -18.10 6.05 -6.32
CA PHE A 77 -17.31 7.22 -5.94
C PHE A 77 -17.47 7.49 -4.44
N ILE A 78 -16.40 7.27 -3.67
CA ILE A 78 -16.38 7.54 -2.23
C ILE A 78 -16.03 9.00 -1.99
N LEU A 79 -17.01 9.74 -1.48
CA LEU A 79 -16.88 11.17 -1.18
C LEU A 79 -16.11 11.39 0.12
N CYS A 80 -14.88 11.87 0.00
CA CYS A 80 -13.97 12.15 1.12
C CYS A 80 -14.17 13.55 1.73
N ARG A 81 -13.44 13.86 2.80
CA ARG A 81 -13.50 15.15 3.49
C ARG A 81 -12.23 15.98 3.34
N ASN A 82 -11.14 15.32 2.94
CA ASN A 82 -9.87 15.97 2.63
C ASN A 82 -9.15 15.18 1.53
N GLU A 83 -8.52 15.86 0.59
CA GLU A 83 -7.84 15.22 -0.55
C GLU A 83 -6.63 14.39 -0.11
N GLY A 84 -5.98 14.73 1.01
CA GLY A 84 -4.97 13.89 1.65
C GLY A 84 -5.54 12.56 2.10
N GLY A 85 -6.73 12.56 2.74
CA GLY A 85 -7.47 11.36 3.10
C GLY A 85 -7.85 10.53 1.87
N ALA A 86 -8.40 11.18 0.82
CA ALA A 86 -8.75 10.55 -0.44
C ALA A 86 -7.54 9.87 -1.12
N SER A 87 -6.41 10.56 -1.16
CA SER A 87 -5.18 10.04 -1.77
C SER A 87 -4.55 8.91 -0.97
N PHE A 88 -4.65 8.92 0.37
CA PHE A 88 -4.29 7.80 1.21
C PHE A 88 -5.19 6.58 0.98
N MET A 89 -6.53 6.79 0.84
CA MET A 89 -7.45 5.72 0.49
C MET A 89 -7.09 5.08 -0.85
N ALA A 90 -6.82 5.90 -1.87
CA ALA A 90 -6.40 5.40 -3.19
C ALA A 90 -5.06 4.63 -3.11
N SER A 91 -4.06 5.14 -2.38
CA SER A 91 -2.79 4.45 -2.17
C SER A 91 -2.99 3.10 -1.45
N ALA A 92 -3.83 3.06 -0.41
CA ALA A 92 -4.14 1.85 0.34
C ALA A 92 -4.88 0.82 -0.51
N TYR A 93 -5.85 1.26 -1.32
CA TYR A 93 -6.55 0.41 -2.29
C TYR A 93 -5.56 -0.23 -3.27
N GLY A 94 -4.67 0.58 -3.85
CA GLY A 94 -3.67 0.09 -4.79
C GLY A 94 -2.72 -0.95 -4.17
N LYS A 95 -2.29 -0.74 -2.92
CA LYS A 95 -1.46 -1.69 -2.17
C LYS A 95 -2.20 -3.01 -1.89
N LEU A 96 -3.51 -2.93 -1.66
CA LEU A 96 -4.34 -4.08 -1.29
C LEU A 96 -4.77 -4.91 -2.49
N MET A 97 -5.11 -4.23 -3.62
CA MET A 97 -5.69 -4.86 -4.81
C MET A 97 -4.69 -5.11 -5.93
N HIS A 98 -3.49 -4.51 -5.86
CA HIS A 98 -2.49 -4.53 -6.95
C HIS A 98 -2.97 -3.90 -8.28
N GLU A 99 -4.04 -3.10 -8.19
CA GLU A 99 -4.62 -2.30 -9.27
C GLU A 99 -4.48 -0.82 -8.93
N PRO A 100 -4.49 0.11 -9.90
CA PRO A 100 -4.41 1.53 -9.58
C PRO A 100 -5.57 2.01 -8.71
N GLY A 101 -5.28 2.49 -7.51
CA GLY A 101 -6.26 3.24 -6.73
C GLY A 101 -6.49 4.61 -7.37
N LEU A 102 -7.75 4.98 -7.60
CA LEU A 102 -8.11 6.21 -8.30
C LEU A 102 -8.46 7.31 -7.32
N CYS A 103 -7.80 8.46 -7.45
CA CYS A 103 -8.08 9.65 -6.67
C CYS A 103 -8.44 10.82 -7.59
N PHE A 104 -9.56 11.52 -7.29
CA PHE A 104 -10.05 12.64 -8.08
C PHE A 104 -10.09 13.90 -7.23
N VAL A 105 -9.41 14.95 -7.69
CA VAL A 105 -9.29 16.21 -6.96
C VAL A 105 -9.41 17.41 -7.89
N THR A 106 -9.78 18.56 -7.32
CA THR A 106 -9.76 19.82 -8.06
C THR A 106 -8.31 20.31 -8.26
N ARG A 107 -8.17 21.39 -9.03
CA ARG A 107 -6.87 22.06 -9.31
C ARG A 107 -6.20 22.55 -8.02
N GLY A 108 -5.05 23.14 -8.15
CA GLY A 108 -4.20 23.77 -7.13
C GLY A 108 -4.33 23.24 -5.72
N PRO A 109 -5.23 23.78 -4.88
CA PRO A 109 -5.38 23.36 -3.48
C PRO A 109 -5.66 21.87 -3.31
N GLY A 110 -6.57 21.30 -4.13
CA GLY A 110 -6.90 19.86 -4.06
C GLY A 110 -5.72 18.98 -4.43
N ALA A 111 -5.00 19.33 -5.50
CA ALA A 111 -3.80 18.61 -5.93
C ALA A 111 -2.69 18.63 -4.87
N MET A 112 -2.45 19.79 -4.25
CA MET A 112 -1.42 19.94 -3.23
C MET A 112 -1.76 19.18 -1.94
N ASN A 113 -3.03 19.18 -1.51
CA ASN A 113 -3.46 18.33 -0.39
C ASN A 113 -3.28 16.84 -0.71
N ALA A 114 -3.57 16.39 -1.94
CA ALA A 114 -3.42 15.00 -2.35
C ALA A 114 -1.95 14.55 -2.52
N ALA A 115 -1.00 15.47 -2.61
CA ALA A 115 0.42 15.17 -2.84
C ALA A 115 1.01 14.22 -1.80
N ILE A 116 0.53 14.27 -0.55
CA ILE A 116 0.99 13.38 0.52
C ILE A 116 0.72 11.90 0.20
N GLY A 117 -0.45 11.58 -0.37
CA GLY A 117 -0.78 10.21 -0.77
C GLY A 117 0.00 9.75 -2.01
N VAL A 118 0.28 10.66 -2.96
CA VAL A 118 1.15 10.38 -4.11
C VAL A 118 2.56 10.02 -3.64
N HIS A 119 3.14 10.81 -2.73
CA HIS A 119 4.45 10.50 -2.13
C HIS A 119 4.41 9.15 -1.40
N THR A 120 3.38 8.89 -0.62
CA THR A 120 3.22 7.61 0.10
C THR A 120 3.11 6.44 -0.88
N ALA A 121 2.31 6.54 -1.93
CA ALA A 121 2.20 5.52 -2.97
C ALA A 121 3.55 5.22 -3.66
N LYS A 122 4.37 6.25 -3.92
CA LYS A 122 5.74 6.07 -4.46
C LYS A 122 6.62 5.30 -3.49
N GLN A 123 6.63 5.67 -2.21
CA GLN A 123 7.45 4.99 -1.21
C GLN A 123 7.00 3.54 -0.99
N ASP A 124 5.70 3.30 -0.95
CA ASP A 124 5.09 1.99 -0.75
C ASP A 124 5.14 1.09 -1.98
N SER A 125 5.54 1.61 -3.15
CA SER A 125 5.41 0.90 -4.43
C SER A 125 3.96 0.47 -4.70
N SER A 126 3.00 1.36 -4.41
CA SER A 126 1.56 1.13 -4.60
C SER A 126 1.11 1.76 -5.92
N PRO A 127 0.40 1.04 -6.79
CA PRO A 127 -0.17 1.62 -8.00
C PRO A 127 -1.29 2.59 -7.65
N MET A 128 -1.24 3.80 -8.21
CA MET A 128 -2.23 4.86 -7.98
C MET A 128 -2.31 5.76 -9.19
N ILE A 129 -3.49 6.31 -9.49
CA ILE A 129 -3.66 7.40 -10.46
C ILE A 129 -4.37 8.56 -9.76
N LEU A 130 -3.70 9.71 -9.71
CA LEU A 130 -4.28 10.97 -9.28
C LEU A 130 -4.78 11.73 -10.50
N PHE A 131 -6.09 11.91 -10.60
CA PHE A 131 -6.73 12.76 -11.59
C PHE A 131 -6.93 14.15 -10.99
N VAL A 132 -6.34 15.14 -11.63
CA VAL A 132 -6.38 16.54 -11.18
C VAL A 132 -7.12 17.38 -12.21
N GLY A 133 -8.23 17.98 -11.83
CA GLY A 133 -8.85 19.00 -12.67
C GLY A 133 -7.87 20.16 -12.93
N GLN A 134 -7.92 20.76 -14.10
CA GLN A 134 -7.04 21.85 -14.51
C GLN A 134 -7.83 22.97 -15.17
N ILE A 135 -7.26 24.17 -15.16
CA ILE A 135 -7.81 25.32 -15.88
C ILE A 135 -7.96 25.02 -17.37
N GLY A 136 -8.87 25.71 -18.03
CA GLY A 136 -8.99 25.65 -19.49
C GLY A 136 -7.66 26.03 -20.19
N THR A 137 -7.30 25.30 -21.24
CA THR A 137 -6.02 25.45 -21.94
C THR A 137 -5.76 26.86 -22.46
N GLN A 138 -6.82 27.61 -22.79
CA GLN A 138 -6.74 28.99 -23.25
C GLN A 138 -6.30 30.00 -22.17
N MET A 139 -6.35 29.62 -20.89
CA MET A 139 -5.94 30.45 -19.75
C MET A 139 -4.52 30.17 -19.27
N LYS A 140 -3.92 29.10 -19.76
CA LYS A 140 -2.62 28.60 -19.30
C LYS A 140 -1.50 29.62 -19.45
N GLY A 141 -0.65 29.70 -18.43
CA GLY A 141 0.53 30.60 -18.40
C GLY A 141 0.19 32.06 -18.07
N ARG A 142 -1.00 32.32 -17.51
CA ARG A 142 -1.47 33.66 -17.12
C ARG A 142 -1.68 33.80 -15.61
N GLU A 143 -1.15 32.83 -14.81
CA GLU A 143 -1.42 32.77 -13.37
C GLU A 143 -2.95 32.75 -13.10
N ALA A 144 -3.67 31.91 -13.88
CA ALA A 144 -5.11 31.75 -13.76
C ALA A 144 -5.45 31.18 -12.38
N PHE A 145 -6.71 31.36 -11.95
CA PHE A 145 -7.18 30.92 -10.63
C PHE A 145 -6.87 29.43 -10.39
N GLN A 146 -6.03 29.15 -9.39
CA GLN A 146 -5.59 27.81 -8.99
C GLN A 146 -4.74 27.06 -10.05
N GLU A 147 -4.15 27.75 -11.01
CA GLU A 147 -3.24 27.17 -11.99
C GLU A 147 -1.97 26.66 -11.33
N ILE A 148 -1.58 25.42 -11.66
CA ILE A 148 -0.28 24.83 -11.30
C ILE A 148 0.27 24.05 -12.50
N ASN A 149 1.58 24.11 -12.70
CA ASN A 149 2.27 23.18 -13.60
C ASN A 149 2.50 21.84 -12.86
N TYR A 150 1.60 20.88 -13.08
CA TYR A 150 1.64 19.60 -12.38
C TYR A 150 2.82 18.72 -12.79
N GLU A 151 3.31 18.83 -14.02
CA GLU A 151 4.51 18.11 -14.45
C GLU A 151 5.72 18.52 -13.59
N SER A 152 5.89 19.82 -13.33
CA SER A 152 6.94 20.31 -12.44
C SER A 152 6.67 19.95 -10.98
N ALA A 153 5.42 20.09 -10.51
CA ALA A 153 5.08 19.88 -9.09
C ALA A 153 5.19 18.44 -8.62
N PHE A 154 4.89 17.46 -9.49
CA PHE A 154 4.86 16.03 -9.16
C PHE A 154 6.02 15.22 -9.74
N ASN A 155 6.95 15.82 -10.47
CA ASN A 155 8.02 15.11 -11.17
C ASN A 155 8.83 14.19 -10.25
N ASP A 156 9.13 14.62 -9.02
CA ASP A 156 9.92 13.82 -8.08
C ASP A 156 9.08 12.76 -7.34
N VAL A 157 7.77 12.98 -7.16
CA VAL A 157 6.91 12.09 -6.35
C VAL A 157 6.03 11.15 -7.19
N ALA A 158 5.97 11.30 -8.51
CA ALA A 158 5.23 10.40 -9.40
C ALA A 158 6.15 9.59 -10.31
N LYS A 159 5.66 8.49 -10.85
CA LYS A 159 6.34 7.74 -11.94
C LYS A 159 6.21 8.46 -13.27
N TRP A 160 5.09 9.10 -13.46
CA TRP A 160 4.76 9.89 -14.66
C TRP A 160 3.71 10.93 -14.30
N THR A 161 3.91 12.13 -14.83
CA THR A 161 2.92 13.20 -14.76
C THR A 161 2.63 13.68 -16.18
N VAL A 162 1.37 13.88 -16.51
CA VAL A 162 0.93 14.27 -17.84
C VAL A 162 -0.29 15.17 -17.78
N GLU A 163 -0.38 16.13 -18.70
CA GLU A 163 -1.58 16.92 -18.93
C GLU A 163 -2.21 16.51 -20.27
N ILE A 164 -3.53 16.24 -20.29
CA ILE A 164 -4.26 15.86 -21.51
C ILE A 164 -4.62 17.12 -22.28
N ASN A 165 -4.00 17.33 -23.43
CA ASN A 165 -4.21 18.52 -24.26
C ASN A 165 -5.13 18.28 -25.47
N ASP A 166 -5.54 17.04 -25.71
CA ASP A 166 -6.40 16.65 -26.81
C ASP A 166 -7.42 15.60 -26.35
N VAL A 167 -8.70 15.85 -26.60
CA VAL A 167 -9.79 14.95 -26.24
C VAL A 167 -9.68 13.59 -26.94
N ASP A 168 -9.19 13.57 -28.18
CA ASP A 168 -9.06 12.34 -28.96
C ASP A 168 -7.95 11.40 -28.40
N ARG A 169 -7.04 11.94 -27.58
CA ARG A 169 -5.96 11.19 -26.94
C ARG A 169 -6.29 10.68 -25.54
N ILE A 170 -7.48 10.95 -25.00
CA ILE A 170 -7.88 10.46 -23.68
C ILE A 170 -7.70 8.93 -23.57
N PRO A 171 -8.21 8.09 -24.49
CA PRO A 171 -8.06 6.64 -24.38
C PRO A 171 -6.59 6.19 -24.35
N GLU A 172 -5.73 6.78 -25.21
CA GLU A 172 -4.29 6.50 -25.24
C GLU A 172 -3.60 6.83 -23.91
N ILE A 173 -3.87 8.02 -23.37
CA ILE A 173 -3.22 8.50 -22.14
C ILE A 173 -3.70 7.72 -20.92
N ILE A 174 -5.00 7.38 -20.85
CA ILE A 174 -5.55 6.58 -19.74
C ILE A 174 -4.98 5.17 -19.76
N ALA A 175 -4.89 4.51 -20.93
CA ALA A 175 -4.24 3.20 -21.07
C ALA A 175 -2.78 3.25 -20.60
N ARG A 176 -2.02 4.26 -21.03
CA ARG A 176 -0.63 4.45 -20.62
C ARG A 176 -0.50 4.76 -19.13
N ALA A 177 -1.38 5.57 -18.55
CA ALA A 177 -1.37 5.89 -17.13
C ALA A 177 -1.60 4.63 -16.29
N TRP A 178 -2.59 3.82 -16.65
CA TRP A 178 -2.90 2.55 -16.00
C TRP A 178 -1.70 1.59 -16.06
N PHE A 179 -1.19 1.33 -17.28
CA PHE A 179 -0.04 0.45 -17.50
C PHE A 179 1.20 0.95 -16.72
N THR A 180 1.48 2.26 -16.74
CA THR A 180 2.62 2.86 -16.03
C THR A 180 2.49 2.66 -14.52
N ALA A 181 1.28 2.80 -13.97
CA ALA A 181 1.06 2.64 -12.53
C ALA A 181 1.38 1.21 -12.04
N ILE A 182 1.04 0.18 -12.81
CA ILE A 182 1.19 -1.23 -12.41
C ILE A 182 2.50 -1.88 -12.87
N SER A 183 3.16 -1.37 -13.92
CA SER A 183 4.33 -2.01 -14.54
C SER A 183 5.61 -1.82 -13.73
N GLY A 184 6.56 -2.76 -13.84
CA GLY A 184 7.84 -2.74 -13.16
C GLY A 184 7.67 -2.60 -11.64
N ARG A 185 8.33 -1.61 -11.01
CA ARG A 185 7.99 -1.20 -9.64
C ARG A 185 6.70 -0.39 -9.69
N PRO A 186 5.57 -0.85 -9.12
CA PRO A 186 4.32 -0.10 -9.11
C PRO A 186 4.47 1.27 -8.43
N GLY A 187 3.61 2.21 -8.79
CA GLY A 187 3.68 3.54 -8.20
C GLY A 187 2.70 4.53 -8.82
N PRO A 188 2.68 5.76 -8.32
CA PRO A 188 1.68 6.76 -8.68
C PRO A 188 1.94 7.39 -10.05
N VAL A 189 0.82 7.70 -10.74
CA VAL A 189 0.77 8.52 -11.95
C VAL A 189 -0.15 9.70 -11.67
N VAL A 190 0.16 10.87 -12.20
CA VAL A 190 -0.66 12.08 -12.09
C VAL A 190 -1.12 12.50 -13.48
N VAL A 191 -2.43 12.67 -13.65
CA VAL A 191 -3.07 13.04 -14.92
C VAL A 191 -3.84 14.34 -14.72
N ALA A 192 -3.36 15.42 -15.31
CA ALA A 192 -4.02 16.72 -15.31
C ALA A 192 -5.05 16.80 -16.43
N LEU A 193 -6.23 17.30 -16.10
CA LEU A 193 -7.45 17.26 -16.89
C LEU A 193 -8.00 18.68 -17.13
N PRO A 194 -7.59 19.39 -18.21
CA PRO A 194 -8.14 20.69 -18.51
C PRO A 194 -9.66 20.62 -18.76
N GLU A 195 -10.42 21.50 -18.11
CA GLU A 195 -11.89 21.50 -18.12
C GLU A 195 -12.49 21.58 -19.53
N ASN A 196 -11.88 22.38 -20.42
CA ASN A 196 -12.34 22.51 -21.79
C ASN A 196 -12.07 21.26 -22.65
N ILE A 197 -11.09 20.42 -22.26
CA ILE A 197 -10.84 19.12 -22.91
C ILE A 197 -11.90 18.11 -22.42
N LEU A 198 -12.24 18.12 -21.14
CA LEU A 198 -13.26 17.22 -20.59
C LEU A 198 -14.66 17.50 -21.15
N THR A 199 -14.98 18.76 -21.47
CA THR A 199 -16.29 19.15 -22.03
C THR A 199 -16.37 19.04 -23.54
N LYS A 200 -15.22 18.94 -24.24
CA LYS A 200 -15.15 18.84 -25.71
C LYS A 200 -15.68 17.49 -26.18
N ASN A 201 -16.56 17.50 -27.18
CA ASN A 201 -17.06 16.29 -27.82
C ASN A 201 -16.03 15.68 -28.78
N SER A 202 -15.96 14.37 -28.80
CA SER A 202 -15.10 13.58 -29.69
C SER A 202 -15.81 12.30 -30.17
N ARG A 203 -15.29 11.71 -31.22
CA ARG A 203 -15.62 10.37 -31.71
C ARG A 203 -14.55 9.33 -31.33
N ALA A 204 -13.60 9.70 -30.46
CA ALA A 204 -12.60 8.74 -29.98
C ALA A 204 -13.29 7.57 -29.30
N SER A 205 -12.93 6.36 -29.71
CA SER A 205 -13.47 5.14 -29.11
C SER A 205 -12.83 4.90 -27.76
N PRO A 206 -13.60 4.68 -26.69
CA PRO A 206 -13.04 4.23 -25.41
C PRO A 206 -12.32 2.90 -25.54
N LEU A 207 -11.50 2.57 -24.56
CA LEU A 207 -10.91 1.23 -24.43
C LEU A 207 -12.03 0.18 -24.29
N THR A 208 -11.76 -1.05 -24.73
CA THR A 208 -12.75 -2.14 -24.78
C THR A 208 -12.43 -3.30 -23.85
N SER A 209 -11.24 -3.33 -23.26
CA SER A 209 -10.78 -4.43 -22.39
C SER A 209 -9.66 -3.99 -21.46
N ALA A 210 -9.49 -4.75 -20.38
CA ALA A 210 -8.38 -4.59 -19.44
C ALA A 210 -7.03 -4.88 -20.11
N ILE A 211 -5.99 -4.22 -19.61
CA ILE A 211 -4.61 -4.48 -20.02
C ILE A 211 -4.10 -5.67 -19.21
N VAL A 212 -3.74 -6.74 -19.90
CA VAL A 212 -3.07 -7.90 -19.31
C VAL A 212 -1.55 -7.72 -19.44
N VAL A 213 -0.86 -7.77 -18.30
CA VAL A 213 0.60 -7.68 -18.26
C VAL A 213 1.17 -9.06 -17.98
N GLU A 214 1.91 -9.61 -18.94
CA GLU A 214 2.62 -10.87 -18.72
C GLU A 214 3.71 -10.71 -17.67
N LYS A 215 3.83 -11.70 -16.78
CA LYS A 215 4.82 -11.71 -15.71
C LYS A 215 6.18 -12.15 -16.24
N THR A 216 7.23 -11.43 -15.87
CA THR A 216 8.61 -11.78 -16.25
C THR A 216 9.07 -13.02 -15.49
N VAL A 217 9.44 -14.08 -16.21
CA VAL A 217 9.95 -15.34 -15.67
C VAL A 217 11.48 -15.34 -15.70
N PRO A 218 12.18 -15.84 -14.65
CA PRO A 218 13.64 -15.96 -14.69
C PRO A 218 14.08 -17.04 -15.70
N SER A 219 15.27 -16.92 -16.28
CA SER A 219 15.83 -17.98 -17.09
C SER A 219 16.28 -19.16 -16.22
N SER A 220 16.26 -20.40 -16.79
CA SER A 220 16.80 -21.59 -16.10
C SER A 220 18.25 -21.39 -15.68
N THR A 221 19.08 -20.82 -16.55
CA THR A 221 20.48 -20.49 -16.25
C THR A 221 20.62 -19.54 -15.05
N SER A 222 19.66 -18.61 -14.84
CA SER A 222 19.67 -17.75 -13.66
C SER A 222 19.34 -18.55 -12.39
N ILE A 223 18.40 -19.47 -12.46
CA ILE A 223 18.05 -20.36 -11.34
C ILE A 223 19.23 -21.27 -10.99
N ASP A 224 19.89 -21.89 -11.98
CA ASP A 224 21.09 -22.73 -11.75
C ASP A 224 22.21 -21.97 -11.01
N LYS A 225 22.38 -20.67 -11.32
CA LYS A 225 23.34 -19.82 -10.62
C LYS A 225 22.92 -19.53 -9.16
N VAL A 226 21.62 -19.30 -8.93
CA VAL A 226 21.06 -19.12 -7.57
C VAL A 226 21.29 -20.38 -6.74
N ASP A 227 20.93 -21.54 -7.25
CA ASP A 227 21.09 -22.83 -6.58
C ASP A 227 22.56 -23.12 -6.22
N ARG A 228 23.48 -22.80 -7.14
CA ARG A 228 24.91 -22.95 -6.89
C ARG A 228 25.38 -22.05 -5.74
N LEU A 229 25.07 -20.75 -5.77
CA LEU A 229 25.49 -19.83 -4.71
C LEU A 229 24.86 -20.20 -3.36
N LEU A 230 23.60 -20.63 -3.34
CA LEU A 230 22.97 -21.13 -2.12
C LEU A 230 23.70 -22.36 -1.58
N THR A 231 24.06 -23.31 -2.44
CA THR A 231 24.77 -24.55 -2.04
C THR A 231 26.17 -24.26 -1.47
N GLU A 232 26.83 -23.21 -1.98
CA GLU A 232 28.18 -22.77 -1.54
C GLU A 232 28.14 -21.95 -0.24
N SER A 233 26.95 -21.51 0.23
CA SER A 233 26.79 -20.65 1.42
C SER A 233 26.74 -21.47 2.72
N ASP A 234 27.34 -20.93 3.78
CA ASP A 234 27.24 -21.45 5.14
C ASP A 234 26.09 -20.81 5.94
N PHE A 235 25.73 -19.55 5.63
CA PHE A 235 24.74 -18.75 6.37
C PHE A 235 23.80 -17.99 5.45
N PRO A 236 23.01 -18.68 4.61
CA PRO A 236 22.11 -18.01 3.66
C PRO A 236 20.94 -17.34 4.38
N LEU A 237 20.51 -16.20 3.85
CA LEU A 237 19.36 -15.44 4.33
C LEU A 237 18.49 -15.00 3.14
N ILE A 238 17.18 -15.16 3.26
CA ILE A 238 16.21 -14.58 2.32
C ILE A 238 15.64 -13.29 2.91
N ILE A 239 15.64 -12.20 2.13
CA ILE A 239 14.98 -10.95 2.48
C ILE A 239 13.94 -10.64 1.42
N ILE A 240 12.68 -10.50 1.83
CA ILE A 240 11.58 -10.18 0.90
C ILE A 240 10.96 -8.82 1.20
N GLY A 241 10.39 -8.21 0.18
CA GLY A 241 9.68 -6.95 0.31
C GLY A 241 8.81 -6.63 -0.90
N GLY A 242 8.45 -5.36 -1.02
CA GLY A 242 7.64 -4.89 -2.13
C GLY A 242 6.19 -5.39 -2.13
N THR A 243 5.45 -4.91 -3.11
CA THR A 243 4.05 -5.30 -3.38
C THR A 243 4.00 -6.36 -4.49
N ASN A 244 2.80 -6.69 -4.98
CA ASN A 244 2.57 -7.64 -6.08
C ASN A 244 2.90 -9.11 -5.77
N TRP A 245 2.91 -9.49 -4.49
CA TRP A 245 2.90 -10.89 -4.12
C TRP A 245 1.48 -11.47 -4.24
N ASP A 246 1.36 -12.62 -4.90
CA ASP A 246 0.15 -13.42 -4.90
C ASP A 246 0.32 -14.68 -4.04
N ARG A 247 -0.80 -15.37 -3.78
CA ARG A 247 -0.83 -16.54 -2.94
C ARG A 247 0.06 -17.68 -3.45
N SER A 248 0.16 -17.83 -4.77
CA SER A 248 0.97 -18.91 -5.37
C SER A 248 2.46 -18.67 -5.14
N GLY A 249 2.94 -17.44 -5.36
CA GLY A 249 4.33 -17.07 -5.10
C GLY A 249 4.70 -17.11 -3.61
N GLN A 250 3.79 -16.61 -2.73
CA GLN A 250 3.99 -16.70 -1.28
C GLN A 250 4.11 -18.14 -0.78
N ASN A 251 3.22 -19.04 -1.25
CA ASN A 251 3.26 -20.45 -0.88
C ASN A 251 4.51 -21.16 -1.42
N ALA A 252 4.88 -20.92 -2.68
CA ALA A 252 6.09 -21.49 -3.27
C ALA A 252 7.36 -21.07 -2.51
N LEU A 253 7.48 -19.78 -2.17
CA LEU A 253 8.60 -19.29 -1.39
C LEU A 253 8.63 -19.88 0.02
N LYS A 254 7.48 -20.01 0.67
CA LYS A 254 7.37 -20.64 1.99
C LYS A 254 7.84 -22.09 1.94
N GLU A 255 7.35 -22.87 0.98
CA GLU A 255 7.75 -24.28 0.79
C GLU A 255 9.25 -24.41 0.50
N PHE A 256 9.78 -23.55 -0.37
CA PHE A 256 11.21 -23.49 -0.65
C PHE A 256 12.03 -23.23 0.61
N ALA A 257 11.71 -22.18 1.36
CA ALA A 257 12.44 -21.76 2.54
C ALA A 257 12.40 -22.81 3.67
N GLU A 258 11.22 -23.40 3.93
CA GLU A 258 11.05 -24.45 4.95
C GLU A 258 11.77 -25.76 4.58
N SER A 259 11.63 -26.21 3.33
CA SER A 259 12.24 -27.46 2.86
C SER A 259 13.75 -27.36 2.74
N SER A 260 14.28 -26.19 2.38
CA SER A 260 15.73 -25.90 2.30
C SER A 260 16.32 -25.44 3.64
N LYS A 261 15.50 -25.15 4.67
CA LYS A 261 15.90 -24.61 5.97
C LYS A 261 16.69 -23.30 5.88
N ILE A 262 16.16 -22.34 5.10
CA ILE A 262 16.73 -21.01 4.96
C ILE A 262 15.84 -20.01 5.70
N PRO A 263 16.39 -19.19 6.64
CA PRO A 263 15.62 -18.19 7.34
C PRO A 263 15.16 -17.08 6.39
N VAL A 264 13.95 -16.55 6.65
CA VAL A 264 13.31 -15.46 5.90
C VAL A 264 13.03 -14.30 6.83
N ILE A 265 13.40 -13.09 6.41
CA ILE A 265 12.95 -11.84 7.03
C ILE A 265 12.25 -10.98 6.00
N THR A 266 11.42 -10.06 6.47
CA THR A 266 10.78 -9.08 5.59
C THR A 266 11.42 -7.71 5.71
N ALA A 267 11.36 -6.94 4.64
CA ALA A 267 11.69 -5.52 4.65
C ALA A 267 10.62 -4.72 5.41
N PHE A 268 10.94 -3.48 5.75
CA PHE A 268 10.11 -2.57 6.53
C PHE A 268 8.65 -2.51 6.03
N ARG A 269 7.72 -2.86 6.92
CA ARG A 269 6.26 -2.82 6.70
C ARG A 269 5.75 -3.72 5.57
N TYR A 270 6.39 -4.90 5.45
CA TYR A 270 5.97 -5.96 4.53
C TYR A 270 5.81 -7.32 5.24
N GLN A 271 5.56 -7.33 6.56
CA GLN A 271 5.42 -8.56 7.35
C GLN A 271 4.31 -9.48 6.82
N ASP A 272 3.25 -8.89 6.27
CA ASP A 272 2.11 -9.60 5.69
C ASP A 272 2.41 -10.31 4.36
N GLN A 273 3.59 -10.08 3.78
CA GLN A 273 3.98 -10.73 2.52
C GLN A 273 4.55 -12.14 2.71
N PHE A 274 4.78 -12.55 3.96
CA PHE A 274 5.19 -13.91 4.30
C PHE A 274 4.40 -14.41 5.52
N ASP A 275 4.08 -15.71 5.56
CA ASP A 275 3.39 -16.32 6.69
C ASP A 275 4.28 -16.29 7.95
N ASN A 276 3.93 -15.46 8.93
CA ASN A 276 4.73 -15.31 10.15
C ASN A 276 4.66 -16.54 11.08
N PHE A 277 3.74 -17.47 10.84
CA PHE A 277 3.67 -18.75 11.54
C PHE A 277 4.60 -19.81 10.93
N SER A 278 5.10 -19.58 9.73
CA SER A 278 6.10 -20.44 9.08
C SER A 278 7.35 -20.60 9.96
N SER A 279 7.91 -21.81 9.97
CA SER A 279 9.19 -22.08 10.65
C SER A 279 10.35 -21.28 10.07
N ALA A 280 10.22 -20.81 8.83
CA ALA A 280 11.25 -20.02 8.16
C ALA A 280 11.22 -18.53 8.53
N PHE A 281 10.10 -17.99 9.02
CA PHE A 281 9.99 -16.57 9.32
C PHE A 281 10.77 -16.18 10.58
N CYS A 282 11.63 -15.17 10.47
CA CYS A 282 12.57 -14.76 11.52
C CYS A 282 12.52 -13.26 11.87
N GLY A 283 11.54 -12.51 11.37
CA GLY A 283 11.30 -11.11 11.75
C GLY A 283 11.33 -10.11 10.62
N GLU A 284 11.39 -8.84 10.97
CA GLU A 284 11.36 -7.69 10.06
C GLU A 284 12.58 -6.81 10.22
N ALA A 285 13.15 -6.40 9.09
CA ALA A 285 14.18 -5.39 9.00
C ALA A 285 13.54 -4.00 8.81
N GLY A 286 13.47 -3.19 9.88
CA GLY A 286 12.79 -1.89 9.85
C GLY A 286 13.06 -1.03 11.07
N VAL A 287 12.24 -0.03 11.30
CA VAL A 287 12.36 0.88 12.45
C VAL A 287 12.29 0.10 13.77
N GLY A 288 13.28 0.34 14.63
CA GLY A 288 13.37 -0.39 15.90
C GLY A 288 13.74 -1.86 15.72
N MET A 289 14.48 -2.18 14.66
CA MET A 289 14.94 -3.54 14.31
C MET A 289 15.49 -4.29 15.52
N PRO A 290 14.97 -5.48 15.82
CA PRO A 290 15.49 -6.31 16.90
C PRO A 290 16.96 -6.71 16.66
N SER A 291 17.73 -6.83 17.74
CA SER A 291 19.16 -7.19 17.65
C SER A 291 19.40 -8.52 16.95
N HIS A 292 18.50 -9.51 17.10
CA HIS A 292 18.61 -10.79 16.42
C HIS A 292 18.48 -10.68 14.90
N VAL A 293 17.57 -9.82 14.39
CA VAL A 293 17.43 -9.56 12.95
C VAL A 293 18.68 -8.88 12.40
N ARG A 294 19.19 -7.85 13.11
CA ARG A 294 20.44 -7.16 12.77
C ARG A 294 21.62 -8.14 12.71
N ASN A 295 21.73 -9.02 13.69
CA ASN A 295 22.80 -10.02 13.76
C ASN A 295 22.65 -11.08 12.65
N LEU A 296 21.40 -11.44 12.29
CA LEU A 296 21.13 -12.38 11.20
C LEU A 296 21.63 -11.82 9.86
N ILE A 297 21.33 -10.54 9.56
CA ILE A 297 21.81 -9.87 8.35
C ILE A 297 23.34 -9.77 8.34
N LYS A 298 23.95 -9.34 9.46
CA LYS A 298 25.40 -9.13 9.54
C LYS A 298 26.21 -10.42 9.49
N LYS A 299 25.66 -11.55 9.96
CA LYS A 299 26.34 -12.84 9.98
C LYS A 299 26.10 -13.68 8.73
N SER A 300 25.10 -13.32 7.92
CA SER A 300 24.89 -14.02 6.65
C SER A 300 26.07 -13.82 5.72
N ASP A 301 26.41 -14.84 4.96
CA ASP A 301 27.42 -14.79 3.90
C ASP A 301 26.78 -14.69 2.50
N LEU A 302 25.46 -14.99 2.41
CA LEU A 302 24.67 -14.83 1.20
C LEU A 302 23.29 -14.26 1.54
N ILE A 303 22.86 -13.27 0.77
CA ILE A 303 21.53 -12.68 0.82
C ILE A 303 20.82 -12.91 -0.51
N LEU A 304 19.69 -13.64 -0.47
CA LEU A 304 18.72 -13.69 -1.57
C LEU A 304 17.64 -12.64 -1.33
N ALA A 305 17.77 -11.51 -2.00
CA ALA A 305 16.87 -10.37 -1.89
C ALA A 305 15.80 -10.43 -2.97
N ILE A 306 14.52 -10.64 -2.60
CA ILE A 306 13.42 -10.81 -3.56
C ILE A 306 12.44 -9.64 -3.45
N ASN A 307 12.28 -8.90 -4.53
CA ASN A 307 11.36 -7.76 -4.68
C ASN A 307 11.58 -6.67 -3.62
N ILE A 308 12.76 -6.60 -3.05
CA ILE A 308 13.12 -5.62 -2.03
C ILE A 308 13.69 -4.35 -2.68
N ARG A 309 13.29 -3.22 -2.14
CA ARG A 309 13.98 -1.95 -2.27
C ARG A 309 14.87 -1.77 -1.04
N PHE A 310 16.18 -1.71 -1.22
CA PHE A 310 17.12 -1.46 -0.14
C PHE A 310 17.04 0.02 0.32
N GLY A 311 15.97 0.33 1.04
CA GLY A 311 15.75 1.67 1.60
C GLY A 311 16.40 1.86 2.96
N GLU A 312 16.49 3.12 3.39
CA GLU A 312 17.10 3.53 4.66
C GLU A 312 16.59 2.72 5.86
N MET A 313 15.28 2.57 6.01
CA MET A 313 14.69 1.87 7.17
C MET A 313 15.03 0.39 7.20
N THR A 314 15.04 -0.28 6.06
CA THR A 314 15.38 -1.71 5.96
C THR A 314 16.87 -1.98 6.22
N THR A 315 17.73 -1.03 5.85
CA THR A 315 19.19 -1.17 5.93
C THR A 315 19.81 -0.46 7.13
N ASP A 316 18.98 0.03 8.05
CA ASP A 316 19.41 0.80 9.23
C ASP A 316 20.36 1.94 8.85
N ALA A 317 19.85 2.89 8.06
CA ALA A 317 20.61 4.00 7.51
C ALA A 317 21.83 3.56 6.68
N TYR A 318 21.66 2.49 5.87
CA TYR A 318 22.70 1.91 5.01
C TYR A 318 23.94 1.40 5.76
N SER A 319 23.77 1.01 7.05
CA SER A 319 24.86 0.56 7.93
C SER A 319 24.95 -0.95 8.09
N LEU A 320 23.97 -1.74 7.56
CA LEU A 320 23.95 -3.18 7.72
C LEU A 320 24.77 -3.94 6.68
N LEU A 321 24.92 -3.36 5.50
CA LEU A 321 25.69 -3.89 4.38
C LEU A 321 26.67 -2.82 3.90
N ASP A 322 27.86 -3.24 3.46
CA ASP A 322 28.86 -2.32 2.94
C ASP A 322 28.42 -1.76 1.58
N VAL A 323 28.52 -0.43 1.42
CA VAL A 323 28.15 0.28 0.20
C VAL A 323 29.42 0.59 -0.60
N PRO A 324 29.49 0.33 -1.90
CA PRO A 324 28.48 -0.32 -2.75
C PRO A 324 28.61 -1.85 -2.82
N VAL A 325 29.64 -2.45 -2.26
CA VAL A 325 29.94 -3.88 -2.37
C VAL A 325 29.81 -4.56 -1.00
N PRO A 326 28.68 -5.25 -0.74
CA PRO A 326 28.52 -6.00 0.49
C PRO A 326 29.58 -7.11 0.62
N HIS A 327 29.98 -7.44 1.85
CA HIS A 327 30.82 -8.63 2.06
C HIS A 327 30.03 -9.95 1.80
N GLN A 328 28.70 -9.88 1.96
CA GLN A 328 27.81 -10.97 1.59
C GLN A 328 27.70 -11.10 0.08
N LYS A 329 27.62 -12.33 -0.43
CA LYS A 329 27.12 -12.56 -1.79
C LYS A 329 25.69 -12.07 -1.88
N LEU A 330 25.38 -11.26 -2.89
CA LEU A 330 24.06 -10.66 -3.07
C LEU A 330 23.41 -11.16 -4.36
N ILE A 331 22.29 -11.85 -4.22
CA ILE A 331 21.39 -12.15 -5.33
C ILE A 331 20.21 -11.19 -5.20
N HIS A 332 20.02 -10.31 -6.19
CA HIS A 332 18.93 -9.33 -6.16
C HIS A 332 17.94 -9.62 -7.29
N VAL A 333 16.71 -9.95 -6.92
CA VAL A 333 15.59 -10.24 -7.81
C VAL A 333 14.55 -9.13 -7.70
N HIS A 334 14.20 -8.48 -8.78
CA HIS A 334 13.20 -7.41 -8.76
C HIS A 334 12.50 -7.27 -10.13
N THR A 335 11.20 -6.88 -10.13
CA THR A 335 10.44 -6.64 -11.37
C THR A 335 10.95 -5.44 -12.17
N SER A 336 11.54 -4.45 -11.49
CA SER A 336 12.09 -3.26 -12.14
C SER A 336 13.61 -3.33 -12.20
N GLU A 337 14.17 -3.20 -13.40
CA GLU A 337 15.61 -3.08 -13.64
C GLU A 337 16.24 -1.90 -12.88
N ARG A 338 15.47 -0.80 -12.64
CA ARG A 338 15.96 0.42 -12.00
C ARG A 338 16.26 0.26 -10.51
N GLU A 339 15.81 -0.81 -9.88
CA GLU A 339 16.12 -1.10 -8.46
C GLU A 339 17.36 -2.02 -8.35
N LEU A 340 17.67 -2.79 -9.40
CA LEU A 340 18.82 -3.68 -9.43
C LEU A 340 20.14 -2.89 -9.47
N GLY A 341 21.02 -3.12 -8.49
CA GLY A 341 22.31 -2.43 -8.43
C GLY A 341 22.24 -0.94 -8.08
N LYS A 342 21.10 -0.42 -7.63
CA LYS A 342 20.92 1.00 -7.33
C LYS A 342 21.76 1.50 -6.16
N ILE A 343 21.94 0.67 -5.14
CA ILE A 343 22.70 0.99 -3.92
C ILE A 343 23.82 -0.03 -3.73
N TYR A 344 23.47 -1.31 -3.77
CA TYR A 344 24.40 -2.41 -3.56
C TYR A 344 24.62 -3.15 -4.88
N GLN A 345 25.87 -3.45 -5.18
CA GLN A 345 26.25 -4.22 -6.35
C GLN A 345 25.95 -5.70 -6.10
N PRO A 346 25.01 -6.32 -6.83
CA PRO A 346 24.72 -7.73 -6.67
C PRO A 346 25.73 -8.60 -7.43
N ASP A 347 26.01 -9.81 -6.91
CA ASP A 347 26.71 -10.86 -7.66
C ASP A 347 25.83 -11.38 -8.80
N ILE A 348 24.50 -11.46 -8.56
CA ILE A 348 23.52 -11.81 -9.58
C ILE A 348 22.34 -10.83 -9.51
N ALA A 349 22.09 -10.11 -10.59
CA ALA A 349 20.90 -9.28 -10.77
C ALA A 349 19.90 -10.02 -11.67
N ILE A 350 18.68 -10.24 -11.20
CA ILE A 350 17.64 -10.97 -11.95
C ILE A 350 16.40 -10.08 -12.07
N GLN A 351 16.05 -9.72 -13.30
CA GLN A 351 14.78 -9.05 -13.55
C GLN A 351 13.68 -10.11 -13.70
N ALA A 352 12.89 -10.30 -12.66
CA ALA A 352 11.78 -11.25 -12.65
C ALA A 352 10.65 -10.80 -11.72
N ASN A 353 9.44 -11.28 -12.00
CA ASN A 353 8.32 -11.18 -11.08
C ASN A 353 8.59 -12.06 -9.84
N PRO A 354 8.35 -11.57 -8.60
CA PRO A 354 8.67 -12.32 -7.38
C PRO A 354 7.92 -13.65 -7.28
N ASN A 355 6.68 -13.73 -7.78
CA ASN A 355 5.88 -14.95 -7.76
C ASN A 355 6.47 -15.99 -8.70
N GLU A 356 6.72 -15.60 -9.97
CA GLU A 356 7.31 -16.49 -10.97
C GLU A 356 8.71 -16.94 -10.59
N PHE A 357 9.51 -16.05 -10.00
CA PHE A 357 10.81 -16.43 -9.47
C PHE A 357 10.68 -17.46 -8.35
N SER A 358 9.77 -17.24 -7.40
CA SER A 358 9.56 -18.16 -6.27
C SER A 358 9.06 -19.53 -6.70
N ILE A 359 8.21 -19.60 -7.72
CA ILE A 359 7.71 -20.86 -8.30
C ILE A 359 8.83 -21.65 -8.99
N CYS A 360 9.84 -20.96 -9.56
CA CYS A 360 10.98 -21.62 -10.20
C CYS A 360 12.03 -22.16 -9.21
N LEU A 361 11.97 -21.79 -7.92
CA LEU A 361 12.92 -22.28 -6.92
C LEU A 361 12.66 -23.75 -6.58
N SER A 362 13.73 -24.52 -6.48
CA SER A 362 13.70 -25.91 -6.06
C SER A 362 14.46 -26.09 -4.75
N ARG A 363 14.10 -27.10 -3.94
CA ARG A 363 14.77 -27.38 -2.68
C ARG A 363 16.27 -27.50 -2.86
N VAL A 364 17.03 -26.74 -2.07
CA VAL A 364 18.49 -26.82 -1.99
C VAL A 364 18.89 -27.52 -0.69
N LEU A 365 19.91 -28.36 -0.75
CA LEU A 365 20.43 -29.08 0.42
C LEU A 365 21.67 -28.38 0.97
N GLY A 366 21.64 -28.04 2.27
CA GLY A 366 22.74 -27.43 2.99
C GLY A 366 22.74 -27.81 4.47
N SER A 367 23.82 -27.48 5.18
CA SER A 367 24.00 -27.78 6.61
C SER A 367 23.43 -26.67 7.52
N TRP A 368 22.34 -26.04 7.16
CA TRP A 368 21.80 -24.81 7.78
C TRP A 368 20.85 -25.06 8.96
N GLY A 369 20.63 -26.29 9.39
CA GLY A 369 19.64 -26.64 10.40
C GLY A 369 19.76 -25.86 11.71
N ILE A 370 20.98 -25.67 12.23
CA ILE A 370 21.23 -24.89 13.45
C ILE A 370 21.02 -23.39 13.21
N TRP A 371 21.51 -22.88 12.08
CA TRP A 371 21.29 -21.48 11.66
C TRP A 371 19.80 -21.13 11.60
N PHE A 372 19.02 -21.98 10.94
CA PHE A 372 17.58 -21.86 10.78
C PHE A 372 16.84 -21.92 12.12
N SER A 373 17.13 -22.93 12.97
CA SER A 373 16.47 -23.08 14.27
C SER A 373 16.73 -21.89 15.19
N ASN A 374 18.01 -21.49 15.31
CA ASN A 374 18.39 -20.35 16.15
C ASN A 374 17.73 -19.03 15.68
N ALA A 375 17.64 -18.82 14.37
CA ALA A 375 16.96 -17.63 13.83
C ALA A 375 15.48 -17.61 14.22
N ARG A 376 14.78 -18.75 14.10
CA ARG A 376 13.37 -18.88 14.48
C ARG A 376 13.15 -18.75 15.99
N GLU A 377 13.96 -19.38 16.82
CA GLU A 377 13.87 -19.30 18.28
C GLU A 377 14.04 -17.86 18.78
N ASN A 378 15.02 -17.14 18.25
CA ASN A 378 15.24 -15.73 18.59
C ASN A 378 14.04 -14.84 18.17
N TYR A 379 13.43 -15.12 17.01
CA TYR A 379 12.21 -14.42 16.60
C TYR A 379 11.07 -14.68 17.59
N LEU A 380 10.80 -15.94 17.92
CA LEU A 380 9.72 -16.30 18.85
C LEU A 380 9.93 -15.66 20.23
N ALA A 381 11.17 -15.66 20.74
CA ALA A 381 11.51 -14.98 21.98
C ALA A 381 11.25 -13.46 21.92
N SER A 382 11.44 -12.85 20.74
CA SER A 382 11.21 -11.40 20.56
C SER A 382 9.74 -10.98 20.53
N LEU A 383 8.80 -11.93 20.40
CA LEU A 383 7.35 -11.67 20.44
C LEU A 383 6.82 -11.48 21.86
N VAL A 384 7.61 -11.81 22.89
CA VAL A 384 7.24 -11.59 24.27
C VAL A 384 7.46 -10.11 24.62
N ALA A 385 6.39 -9.34 24.71
CA ALA A 385 6.48 -7.95 25.15
C ALA A 385 6.84 -7.88 26.65
N PRO A 386 7.79 -7.02 27.06
CA PRO A 386 7.99 -6.71 28.47
C PRO A 386 6.73 -6.06 29.06
N GLU A 387 6.54 -6.19 30.39
CA GLU A 387 5.52 -5.48 31.14
C GLU A 387 5.66 -3.96 30.94
N GLN A 388 4.54 -3.28 30.71
CA GLN A 388 4.53 -1.87 30.40
C GLN A 388 4.17 -1.02 31.62
N PRO A 389 4.84 0.14 31.84
CA PRO A 389 4.50 1.07 32.93
C PRO A 389 3.23 1.88 32.57
N SER A 390 2.11 1.19 32.38
CA SER A 390 0.83 1.77 31.95
C SER A 390 -0.33 0.90 32.41
N ASP A 391 -1.43 1.52 32.86
CA ASP A 391 -2.66 0.81 33.23
C ASP A 391 -3.28 0.07 32.03
N VAL A 392 -3.07 0.56 30.81
CA VAL A 392 -3.33 -0.15 29.56
C VAL A 392 -2.00 -0.68 29.04
N ASP A 393 -1.73 -1.97 29.28
CA ASP A 393 -0.55 -2.66 28.74
C ASP A 393 -0.77 -3.11 27.31
N MET A 394 -0.12 -2.42 26.38
CA MET A 394 -0.23 -2.73 24.95
C MET A 394 0.35 -4.09 24.57
N GLY A 395 1.30 -4.65 25.32
CA GLY A 395 1.81 -6.00 25.10
C GLY A 395 0.74 -7.06 25.37
N ILE A 396 -0.03 -6.89 26.46
CA ILE A 396 -1.19 -7.75 26.78
C ILE A 396 -2.30 -7.54 25.76
N VAL A 397 -2.56 -6.30 25.35
CA VAL A 397 -3.53 -5.97 24.29
C VAL A 397 -3.19 -6.71 23.01
N MET A 398 -1.93 -6.66 22.54
CA MET A 398 -1.52 -7.37 21.31
C MET A 398 -1.68 -8.89 21.41
N LYS A 399 -1.31 -9.48 22.55
CA LYS A 399 -1.51 -10.91 22.82
C LYS A 399 -2.99 -11.32 22.77
N TYR A 400 -3.88 -10.47 23.28
CA TYR A 400 -5.32 -10.70 23.21
C TYR A 400 -5.81 -10.60 21.76
N LEU A 401 -5.42 -9.54 21.03
CA LEU A 401 -5.81 -9.33 19.62
C LEU A 401 -5.35 -10.49 18.73
N GLN A 402 -4.13 -11.01 18.94
CA GLN A 402 -3.64 -12.18 18.20
C GLN A 402 -4.53 -13.41 18.39
N LYS A 403 -5.18 -13.55 19.53
CA LYS A 403 -6.06 -14.67 19.88
C LYS A 403 -7.47 -14.53 19.30
N VAL A 404 -8.01 -13.29 19.27
CA VAL A 404 -9.44 -13.07 18.98
C VAL A 404 -9.72 -12.60 17.56
N LEU A 405 -8.71 -12.04 16.87
CA LEU A 405 -8.88 -11.57 15.50
C LEU A 405 -8.90 -12.75 14.51
N PRO A 406 -9.74 -12.66 13.47
CA PRO A 406 -9.79 -13.68 12.42
C PRO A 406 -8.49 -13.74 11.63
N SER A 407 -8.19 -14.91 11.04
CA SER A 407 -6.95 -15.15 10.28
C SER A 407 -6.81 -14.29 9.01
N ASP A 408 -7.89 -13.68 8.55
CA ASP A 408 -7.94 -12.80 7.37
C ASP A 408 -8.08 -11.31 7.74
N VAL A 409 -7.81 -10.94 9.01
CA VAL A 409 -7.88 -9.55 9.47
C VAL A 409 -7.02 -8.62 8.61
N ILE A 410 -7.49 -7.39 8.42
CA ILE A 410 -6.70 -6.31 7.85
C ILE A 410 -6.33 -5.34 8.98
N ILE A 411 -5.04 -5.19 9.22
CA ILE A 411 -4.52 -4.20 10.17
C ILE A 411 -4.01 -3.00 9.39
N THR A 412 -4.37 -1.80 9.84
CA THR A 412 -3.86 -0.56 9.29
C THR A 412 -3.21 0.27 10.39
N ASN A 413 -2.20 1.04 10.04
CA ASN A 413 -1.63 2.01 10.98
C ASN A 413 -1.02 3.21 10.24
N GLY A 414 -0.96 4.34 10.92
CA GLY A 414 -0.22 5.51 10.48
C GLY A 414 1.25 5.46 10.92
N ALA A 415 1.79 6.60 11.39
CA ALA A 415 3.18 6.72 11.78
C ALA A 415 3.34 7.29 13.19
N GLY A 416 4.11 6.59 14.01
CA GLY A 416 4.38 6.94 15.39
C GLY A 416 4.84 5.73 16.20
N ASN A 417 5.21 5.93 17.45
CA ASN A 417 5.65 4.85 18.33
C ASN A 417 4.58 3.77 18.54
N PHE A 418 3.31 4.15 18.51
CA PHE A 418 2.19 3.21 18.62
C PHE A 418 2.22 2.12 17.54
N ALA A 419 2.78 2.42 16.37
CA ALA A 419 2.85 1.46 15.27
C ALA A 419 3.81 0.27 15.57
N VAL A 420 4.69 0.38 16.56
CA VAL A 420 5.56 -0.73 16.95
C VAL A 420 4.75 -1.93 17.46
N TRP A 421 3.59 -1.68 18.08
CA TRP A 421 2.78 -2.74 18.66
C TRP A 421 2.24 -3.70 17.60
N PRO A 422 1.45 -3.28 16.59
CA PRO A 422 1.01 -4.19 15.55
C PRO A 422 2.16 -4.70 14.65
N ASN A 423 3.20 -3.90 14.40
CA ASN A 423 4.27 -4.30 13.51
C ASN A 423 5.24 -5.32 14.12
N LYS A 424 5.42 -5.30 15.44
CA LYS A 424 6.36 -6.21 16.12
C LYS A 424 5.68 -7.39 16.81
N PHE A 425 4.52 -7.17 17.43
CA PHE A 425 3.90 -8.15 18.33
C PHE A 425 2.66 -8.83 17.73
N PHE A 426 2.30 -8.51 16.49
CA PHE A 426 1.26 -9.23 15.76
C PHE A 426 1.89 -10.10 14.66
N GLN A 427 1.47 -11.38 14.60
CA GLN A 427 1.89 -12.29 13.56
C GLN A 427 0.86 -12.34 12.43
N PHE A 428 1.31 -12.00 11.23
CA PHE A 428 0.48 -12.02 10.03
C PHE A 428 0.51 -13.43 9.42
N GLY A 429 -0.65 -14.09 9.37
CA GLY A 429 -0.83 -15.36 8.67
C GLY A 429 -1.12 -15.16 7.19
N ALA A 430 -1.24 -16.27 6.47
CA ALA A 430 -1.43 -16.28 5.02
C ALA A 430 -2.70 -15.55 4.50
N GLY A 431 -3.64 -15.16 5.36
CA GLY A 431 -4.87 -14.42 5.00
C GLY A 431 -4.87 -12.96 5.41
N SER A 432 -4.10 -12.62 6.45
CA SER A 432 -4.08 -11.27 7.01
C SER A 432 -3.30 -10.27 6.15
N ARG A 433 -3.61 -8.99 6.29
CA ARG A 433 -2.93 -7.92 5.55
C ARG A 433 -2.52 -6.77 6.46
N LEU A 434 -1.43 -6.10 6.09
CA LEU A 434 -0.93 -4.90 6.74
C LEU A 434 -0.93 -3.72 5.75
N LEU A 435 -1.62 -2.65 6.11
CA LEU A 435 -1.57 -1.37 5.41
C LEU A 435 -0.90 -0.33 6.30
N ALA A 436 0.38 -0.12 6.06
CA ALA A 436 1.21 0.81 6.82
C ALA A 436 2.11 1.60 5.85
N PRO A 437 2.27 2.94 6.01
CA PRO A 437 2.98 3.77 5.05
C PRO A 437 4.49 3.71 5.27
N GLN A 438 5.27 3.30 4.28
CA GLN A 438 6.74 3.33 4.35
C GLN A 438 7.30 4.76 4.40
N SER A 439 6.55 5.72 3.88
CA SER A 439 6.88 7.14 3.96
C SER A 439 6.88 7.69 5.40
N GLY A 440 6.35 6.93 6.36
CA GLY A 440 6.16 7.44 7.72
C GLY A 440 5.12 8.56 7.81
N ALA A 441 4.16 8.60 6.90
CA ALA A 441 3.10 9.60 6.90
C ALA A 441 2.12 9.38 8.05
N MET A 442 2.00 10.36 8.93
CA MET A 442 0.93 10.44 9.92
C MET A 442 -0.42 10.61 9.20
N GLY A 443 -1.49 10.09 9.82
CA GLY A 443 -2.85 10.17 9.29
C GLY A 443 -3.21 9.14 8.22
N TYR A 444 -2.29 8.24 7.84
CA TYR A 444 -2.58 7.20 6.84
C TYR A 444 -3.55 6.13 7.35
N GLY A 445 -3.49 5.79 8.63
CA GLY A 445 -4.15 4.60 9.21
C GLY A 445 -5.66 4.58 9.02
N VAL A 446 -6.36 5.68 9.34
CA VAL A 446 -7.83 5.80 9.26
C VAL A 446 -8.33 5.75 7.81
N PRO A 447 -7.82 6.55 6.87
CA PRO A 447 -8.17 6.43 5.45
C PRO A 447 -7.92 5.02 4.89
N ALA A 448 -6.79 4.41 5.23
CA ALA A 448 -6.47 3.05 4.79
C ALA A 448 -7.48 2.01 5.32
N ALA A 449 -7.94 2.17 6.58
CA ALA A 449 -8.97 1.31 7.16
C ALA A 449 -10.31 1.46 6.45
N ILE A 450 -10.70 2.68 6.09
CA ILE A 450 -11.93 2.96 5.34
C ILE A 450 -11.84 2.32 3.95
N ALA A 451 -10.73 2.52 3.23
CA ALA A 451 -10.51 1.91 1.92
C ALA A 451 -10.53 0.38 1.97
N ALA A 452 -9.89 -0.21 2.99
CA ALA A 452 -9.88 -1.66 3.20
C ALA A 452 -11.28 -2.22 3.50
N LYS A 453 -12.03 -1.56 4.38
CA LYS A 453 -13.40 -1.97 4.75
C LYS A 453 -14.39 -1.79 3.60
N ALA A 454 -14.23 -0.73 2.78
CA ALA A 454 -14.96 -0.55 1.54
C ALA A 454 -14.70 -1.68 0.55
N THR A 455 -13.45 -2.12 0.45
CA THR A 455 -13.03 -3.15 -0.52
C THR A 455 -13.45 -4.56 -0.07
N PHE A 456 -13.37 -4.83 1.23
CA PHE A 456 -13.69 -6.12 1.85
C PHE A 456 -14.68 -5.92 3.00
N PRO A 457 -15.97 -5.69 2.71
CA PRO A 457 -16.97 -5.34 3.72
C PRO A 457 -17.16 -6.42 4.80
N ASP A 458 -16.93 -7.69 4.48
CA ASP A 458 -17.10 -8.80 5.41
C ASP A 458 -15.88 -9.05 6.31
N ARG A 459 -14.70 -8.49 5.95
CA ARG A 459 -13.49 -8.69 6.75
C ARG A 459 -13.45 -7.73 7.95
N THR A 460 -12.84 -8.21 9.03
CA THR A 460 -12.51 -7.36 10.16
C THR A 460 -11.34 -6.45 9.80
N VAL A 461 -11.52 -5.14 9.96
CA VAL A 461 -10.49 -4.13 9.74
C VAL A 461 -10.24 -3.40 11.05
N VAL A 462 -8.97 -3.40 11.50
CA VAL A 462 -8.54 -2.75 12.74
C VAL A 462 -7.46 -1.72 12.43
N CYS A 463 -7.73 -0.46 12.75
CA CYS A 463 -6.78 0.63 12.62
C CYS A 463 -6.10 0.91 13.96
N PHE A 464 -4.78 0.99 13.97
CA PHE A 464 -4.01 1.56 15.06
C PHE A 464 -3.62 3.00 14.68
N ALA A 465 -3.98 3.95 15.51
CA ALA A 465 -3.62 5.35 15.35
C ALA A 465 -3.07 5.90 16.68
N GLY A 466 -2.06 6.75 16.63
CA GLY A 466 -1.73 7.59 17.77
C GLY A 466 -2.73 8.75 17.87
N ASP A 467 -2.83 9.37 19.01
CA ASP A 467 -3.71 10.53 19.22
C ASP A 467 -3.42 11.70 18.26
N GLY A 468 -2.15 12.07 18.08
CA GLY A 468 -1.76 13.07 17.10
C GLY A 468 -1.85 12.59 15.65
N ASP A 469 -1.63 11.29 15.40
CA ASP A 469 -1.77 10.66 14.08
C ASP A 469 -3.25 10.64 13.63
N PHE A 470 -4.16 10.26 14.54
CA PHE A 470 -5.60 10.25 14.31
C PHE A 470 -6.15 11.63 13.92
N GLN A 471 -5.69 12.68 14.60
CA GLN A 471 -6.15 14.05 14.36
C GLN A 471 -5.78 14.58 12.97
N MET A 472 -4.81 13.99 12.27
CA MET A 472 -4.45 14.40 10.90
C MET A 472 -5.57 14.10 9.88
N THR A 473 -6.40 13.07 10.13
CA THR A 473 -7.43 12.59 9.19
C THR A 473 -8.73 12.16 9.88
N CYS A 474 -8.96 12.58 11.11
CA CYS A 474 -10.17 12.21 11.87
C CYS A 474 -11.49 12.63 11.18
N GLN A 475 -11.46 13.67 10.34
CA GLN A 475 -12.62 14.09 9.53
C GLN A 475 -13.08 13.00 8.55
N GLU A 476 -12.25 12.01 8.22
CA GLU A 476 -12.66 10.90 7.35
C GLU A 476 -13.64 9.93 8.04
N LEU A 477 -13.87 10.06 9.36
CA LEU A 477 -15.00 9.40 10.02
C LEU A 477 -16.34 9.82 9.39
N ALA A 478 -16.45 11.06 8.91
CA ALA A 478 -17.63 11.50 8.15
C ALA A 478 -17.74 10.81 6.78
N THR A 479 -16.61 10.53 6.13
CA THR A 479 -16.57 9.71 4.91
C THR A 479 -17.09 8.30 5.18
N ALA A 480 -16.58 7.67 6.24
CA ALA A 480 -17.01 6.33 6.66
C ALA A 480 -18.51 6.30 6.98
N ALA A 481 -19.00 7.26 7.76
CA ALA A 481 -20.43 7.37 8.11
C ALA A 481 -21.32 7.56 6.89
N GLN A 482 -20.94 8.45 5.95
CA GLN A 482 -21.72 8.67 4.74
C GLN A 482 -21.77 7.45 3.84
N ALA A 483 -20.66 6.75 3.68
CA ALA A 483 -20.56 5.54 2.85
C ALA A 483 -21.01 4.26 3.58
N GLN A 484 -21.40 4.34 4.86
CA GLN A 484 -21.77 3.20 5.72
C GLN A 484 -20.65 2.15 5.83
N ILE A 485 -19.40 2.63 5.94
CA ILE A 485 -18.17 1.83 5.99
C ILE A 485 -17.55 2.04 7.38
N PHE A 486 -17.64 1.06 8.26
CA PHE A 486 -17.30 1.21 9.66
C PHE A 486 -16.18 0.24 10.12
N PRO A 487 -14.89 0.64 10.06
CA PRO A 487 -13.79 -0.10 10.68
C PRO A 487 -13.77 0.05 12.21
N ILE A 488 -12.92 -0.75 12.88
CA ILE A 488 -12.57 -0.56 14.28
C ILE A 488 -11.28 0.27 14.36
N ILE A 489 -11.28 1.33 15.17
CA ILE A 489 -10.15 2.24 15.32
C ILE A 489 -9.71 2.24 16.78
N LEU A 490 -8.44 1.94 17.02
CA LEU A 490 -7.77 1.97 18.30
C LEU A 490 -6.87 3.20 18.36
N ILE A 491 -7.23 4.19 19.16
CA ILE A 491 -6.42 5.38 19.39
C ILE A 491 -5.52 5.10 20.59
N VAL A 492 -4.22 4.96 20.36
CA VAL A 492 -3.20 4.84 21.41
C VAL A 492 -2.88 6.25 21.89
N ASN A 493 -3.60 6.67 22.93
CA ASN A 493 -3.60 8.05 23.43
C ASN A 493 -2.63 8.19 24.61
N ASN A 494 -1.54 8.90 24.38
CA ASN A 494 -0.52 9.23 25.39
C ASN A 494 -0.29 10.74 25.55
N ALA A 495 -1.12 11.57 24.94
CA ALA A 495 -1.10 13.03 24.96
C ALA A 495 0.27 13.63 24.56
N THR A 496 1.00 12.94 23.65
CA THR A 496 2.29 13.46 23.19
C THR A 496 2.68 12.93 21.78
N TYR A 497 3.45 13.72 21.03
CA TYR A 497 4.15 13.23 19.85
C TYR A 497 5.31 12.30 20.25
N GLY A 498 4.96 11.06 20.64
CA GLY A 498 5.83 10.12 21.34
C GLY A 498 7.14 9.82 20.64
N THR A 499 7.16 9.69 19.31
CA THR A 499 8.40 9.45 18.54
C THR A 499 9.39 10.60 18.72
N ILE A 500 8.92 11.83 18.59
CA ILE A 500 9.77 13.02 18.73
C ILE A 500 10.22 13.15 20.18
N ARG A 501 9.34 12.89 21.15
CA ARG A 501 9.67 12.90 22.57
C ARG A 501 10.79 11.93 22.92
N VAL A 502 10.76 10.71 22.38
CA VAL A 502 11.86 9.73 22.59
C VAL A 502 13.18 10.25 22.00
N HIS A 503 13.15 10.87 20.82
CA HIS A 503 14.37 11.46 20.23
C HIS A 503 14.88 12.64 21.04
N GLN A 504 14.02 13.49 21.59
CA GLN A 504 14.43 14.57 22.50
C GLN A 504 15.13 14.00 23.73
N GLU A 505 14.54 13.00 24.40
CA GLU A 505 15.13 12.40 25.59
C GLU A 505 16.45 11.66 25.32
N LYS A 506 16.64 11.11 24.12
CA LYS A 506 17.92 10.50 23.72
C LYS A 506 19.02 11.51 23.44
N ASN A 507 18.69 12.61 22.75
CA ASN A 507 19.71 13.53 22.22
C ASN A 507 19.85 14.80 23.07
N TYR A 508 18.76 15.21 23.73
CA TYR A 508 18.67 16.43 24.54
C TYR A 508 17.88 16.13 25.82
N PRO A 509 18.37 15.25 26.71
CA PRO A 509 17.61 14.72 27.84
C PRO A 509 17.13 15.83 28.78
N GLY A 510 15.86 15.76 29.18
CA GLY A 510 15.22 16.74 30.04
C GLY A 510 14.87 18.09 29.37
N ARG A 511 15.11 18.24 28.06
CA ARG A 511 14.82 19.48 27.31
C ARG A 511 13.58 19.28 26.41
N VAL A 512 12.43 19.04 27.03
CA VAL A 512 11.17 18.82 26.34
C VAL A 512 10.66 20.10 25.68
N SER A 513 10.30 20.03 24.40
CA SER A 513 9.73 21.16 23.66
C SER A 513 8.77 20.69 22.57
N CYS A 514 7.61 21.31 22.46
CA CYS A 514 6.64 21.16 21.36
C CYS A 514 6.15 19.72 21.12
N THR A 515 6.12 18.86 22.12
CA THR A 515 5.68 17.46 21.98
C THR A 515 4.43 17.11 22.78
N ASP A 516 4.10 17.88 23.82
CA ASP A 516 2.88 17.68 24.58
C ASP A 516 1.67 18.20 23.79
N ILE A 517 0.58 17.44 23.76
CA ILE A 517 -0.66 17.80 23.05
C ILE A 517 -1.86 17.71 23.98
N VAL A 518 -2.81 18.59 23.75
CA VAL A 518 -4.13 18.55 24.42
C VAL A 518 -5.11 17.94 23.42
N ASN A 519 -5.63 16.78 23.77
CA ASN A 519 -6.53 16.03 22.89
C ASN A 519 -7.99 16.47 23.09
N PRO A 520 -8.82 16.39 22.03
CA PRO A 520 -10.27 16.52 22.14
C PRO A 520 -10.88 15.30 22.85
N ASP A 521 -12.17 15.37 23.16
CA ASP A 521 -12.96 14.20 23.50
C ASP A 521 -13.15 13.29 22.28
N PHE A 522 -12.29 12.30 22.10
CA PHE A 522 -12.34 11.36 20.98
C PHE A 522 -13.62 10.52 20.97
N ILE A 523 -14.22 10.28 22.14
CA ILE A 523 -15.45 9.50 22.26
C ILE A 523 -16.65 10.31 21.78
N GLY A 524 -16.76 11.56 22.24
CA GLY A 524 -17.78 12.49 21.75
C GLY A 524 -17.65 12.74 20.24
N LEU A 525 -16.42 12.86 19.74
CA LEU A 525 -16.14 12.99 18.31
C LEU A 525 -16.63 11.76 17.53
N ALA A 526 -16.27 10.56 17.96
CA ALA A 526 -16.68 9.30 17.31
C ALA A 526 -18.21 9.16 17.29
N GLN A 527 -18.87 9.43 18.40
CA GLN A 527 -20.33 9.37 18.53
C GLN A 527 -21.04 10.38 17.61
N SER A 528 -20.46 11.57 17.41
CA SER A 528 -20.99 12.57 16.50
C SER A 528 -21.02 12.10 15.02
N PHE A 529 -20.17 11.15 14.66
CA PHE A 529 -20.15 10.49 13.35
C PHE A 529 -20.85 9.13 13.33
N GLY A 530 -21.53 8.74 14.42
CA GLY A 530 -22.32 7.51 14.48
C GLY A 530 -21.53 6.24 14.82
N PHE A 531 -20.25 6.35 15.18
CA PHE A 531 -19.45 5.22 15.66
C PHE A 531 -19.75 4.89 17.12
N LEU A 532 -19.55 3.64 17.50
CA LEU A 532 -19.47 3.27 18.92
C LEU A 532 -18.17 3.86 19.50
N GLY A 533 -18.29 4.75 20.48
CA GLY A 533 -17.14 5.34 21.18
C GLY A 533 -16.97 4.73 22.59
N ILE A 534 -15.77 4.23 22.93
CA ILE A 534 -15.46 3.66 24.24
C ILE A 534 -14.10 4.16 24.75
N SER A 535 -14.08 4.76 25.96
CA SER A 535 -12.83 5.08 26.65
C SER A 535 -12.32 3.87 27.43
N VAL A 536 -11.06 3.53 27.24
CA VAL A 536 -10.38 2.38 27.86
C VAL A 536 -9.27 2.89 28.76
N LYS A 537 -9.41 2.64 30.07
CA LYS A 537 -8.47 3.11 31.10
C LYS A 537 -7.63 1.99 31.73
N THR A 538 -8.00 0.73 31.50
CA THR A 538 -7.27 -0.44 32.03
C THR A 538 -7.22 -1.55 30.99
N THR A 539 -6.24 -2.41 31.09
CA THR A 539 -6.10 -3.59 30.21
C THR A 539 -7.32 -4.52 30.27
N ASP A 540 -7.88 -4.75 31.46
CA ASP A 540 -9.10 -5.57 31.60
C ASP A 540 -10.31 -4.90 30.94
N GLY A 541 -10.42 -3.58 31.04
CA GLY A 541 -11.44 -2.80 30.35
C GLY A 541 -11.36 -2.90 28.84
N PHE A 542 -10.16 -3.08 28.28
CA PHE A 542 -9.97 -3.28 26.83
C PHE A 542 -10.67 -4.54 26.32
N PHE A 543 -10.61 -5.64 27.04
CA PHE A 543 -11.21 -6.90 26.58
C PHE A 543 -12.72 -6.79 26.38
N ALA A 544 -13.40 -6.16 27.33
CA ALA A 544 -14.84 -5.93 27.23
C ALA A 544 -15.18 -4.92 26.11
N ALA A 545 -14.42 -3.83 26.01
CA ALA A 545 -14.59 -2.80 24.98
C ALA A 545 -14.38 -3.36 23.57
N PHE A 546 -13.33 -4.15 23.37
CA PHE A 546 -13.03 -4.73 22.06
C PHE A 546 -14.06 -5.80 21.65
N SER A 547 -14.58 -6.59 22.60
CA SER A 547 -15.69 -7.51 22.34
C SER A 547 -16.94 -6.76 21.88
N GLN A 548 -17.26 -5.60 22.47
CA GLN A 548 -18.37 -4.75 22.01
C GLN A 548 -18.09 -4.20 20.60
N ALA A 549 -16.85 -3.76 20.33
CA ALA A 549 -16.44 -3.24 19.02
C ALA A 549 -16.61 -4.28 17.91
N LEU A 550 -16.22 -5.54 18.15
CA LEU A 550 -16.39 -6.63 17.18
C LEU A 550 -17.85 -6.92 16.84
N ASN A 551 -18.78 -6.68 17.77
CA ASN A 551 -20.21 -6.90 17.60
C ASN A 551 -20.96 -5.65 17.12
N SER A 552 -20.29 -4.51 17.02
CA SER A 552 -20.91 -3.25 16.59
C SER A 552 -21.12 -3.23 15.09
N LYS A 553 -22.34 -2.92 14.65
CA LYS A 553 -22.65 -2.70 13.23
C LYS A 553 -22.07 -1.38 12.70
N ASN A 554 -21.81 -0.44 13.57
CA ASN A 554 -21.33 0.90 13.25
C ASN A 554 -19.83 1.04 13.56
N GLY A 555 -19.06 -0.07 13.54
CA GLY A 555 -17.66 -0.05 13.93
C GLY A 555 -17.45 0.50 15.34
N ALA A 556 -16.24 0.90 15.64
CA ALA A 556 -15.94 1.48 16.95
C ALA A 556 -14.70 2.37 16.91
N VAL A 557 -14.65 3.35 17.79
CA VAL A 557 -13.43 4.08 18.17
C VAL A 557 -13.17 3.82 19.64
N LEU A 558 -12.05 3.21 19.97
CA LEU A 558 -11.59 2.95 21.31
C LEU A 558 -10.45 3.90 21.65
N ASP A 559 -10.63 4.76 22.64
CA ASP A 559 -9.60 5.66 23.15
C ASP A 559 -8.84 4.96 24.28
N LEU A 560 -7.63 4.46 23.97
CA LEU A 560 -6.77 3.71 24.88
C LEU A 560 -5.84 4.68 25.61
N ASN A 561 -6.11 4.94 26.89
CA ASN A 561 -5.31 5.84 27.71
C ASN A 561 -3.99 5.14 28.14
N VAL A 562 -2.93 5.39 27.38
CA VAL A 562 -1.61 4.79 27.60
C VAL A 562 -0.66 5.79 28.24
N SER A 563 0.14 5.34 29.19
CA SER A 563 1.15 6.20 29.83
C SER A 563 2.20 6.70 28.83
N SER A 564 2.61 7.96 28.94
CA SER A 564 3.75 8.52 28.19
C SER A 564 5.08 7.88 28.57
N GLU A 565 5.16 7.14 29.67
CA GLU A 565 6.34 6.31 29.98
C GLU A 565 6.45 5.06 29.08
N SER A 566 5.35 4.62 28.45
CA SER A 566 5.26 3.40 27.63
C SER A 566 5.36 3.69 26.11
N LEU A 567 6.27 4.59 25.71
CA LEU A 567 6.46 4.96 24.29
C LEU A 567 7.30 3.93 23.51
N VAL A 568 8.14 3.19 24.22
CA VAL A 568 9.02 2.17 23.62
C VAL A 568 8.84 0.87 24.40
N PRO A 569 8.56 -0.27 23.74
CA PRO A 569 8.25 -1.51 24.45
C PRO A 569 9.34 -2.01 25.41
N SER A 570 10.60 -1.71 25.13
CA SER A 570 11.75 -2.23 25.87
C SER A 570 12.29 -1.35 26.99
N GLN A 571 11.87 -0.10 27.08
CA GLN A 571 12.38 0.89 28.04
C GLN A 571 11.34 1.98 28.32
N SER A 572 11.23 2.43 29.56
CA SER A 572 10.44 3.61 29.90
C SER A 572 11.11 4.89 29.37
N LEU A 573 10.32 5.95 29.20
CA LEU A 573 10.83 7.25 28.79
C LEU A 573 11.84 7.80 29.81
N SER A 574 11.59 7.60 31.11
CA SER A 574 12.48 7.98 32.20
C SER A 574 13.81 7.23 32.16
N GLU A 575 13.83 5.93 31.84
CA GLU A 575 15.07 5.16 31.66
C GLU A 575 15.87 5.65 30.46
N ILE A 576 15.21 5.98 29.34
CA ILE A 576 15.85 6.55 28.15
C ILE A 576 16.56 7.87 28.50
N ARG A 577 15.85 8.77 29.22
CA ARG A 577 16.41 10.04 29.71
C ARG A 577 17.61 9.82 30.61
N GLN A 578 17.49 8.94 31.62
CA GLN A 578 18.57 8.69 32.58
C GLN A 578 19.82 8.14 31.90
N LYS A 579 19.65 7.21 30.95
CA LYS A 579 20.76 6.65 30.17
C LYS A 579 21.47 7.73 29.35
N ALA A 580 20.70 8.64 28.73
CA ALA A 580 21.27 9.74 27.94
C ALA A 580 22.03 10.75 28.82
N LEU A 581 21.51 11.08 30.02
CA LEU A 581 22.19 11.95 30.99
C LEU A 581 23.51 11.33 31.50
N ASN A 582 23.55 10.02 31.70
CA ASN A 582 24.76 9.32 32.12
C ASN A 582 25.82 9.38 31.02
N ASN A 583 25.44 9.12 29.76
CA ASN A 583 26.36 9.16 28.61
C ASN A 583 26.91 10.59 28.31
N GLN A 584 26.26 11.66 28.80
CA GLN A 584 26.77 13.03 28.65
C GLN A 584 27.79 13.43 29.74
N LYS A 585 27.91 12.62 30.80
CA LYS A 585 28.87 12.86 31.89
C LYS A 585 30.23 12.21 31.64
N ASP A 586 30.28 11.25 30.75
CA ASP A 586 31.49 10.57 30.25
C ASP A 586 32.01 11.27 28.98
#